data_ac802eb915101c1d1cd6964405e28a1e
#
_entry.id   ac802eb915101c1d1cd6964405e28a1e
#
_cell.length_a   1.000
_cell.length_b   1.000
_cell.length_c   1.000
_cell.angle_alpha   90.00
_cell.angle_beta   90.00
_cell.angle_gamma   90.00
#
_symmetry.space_group_name_H-M   'P 1'
#
loop_
_entity.id
_entity.type
_entity.pdbx_description
1 polymer ?
#
loop_
_entity_poly.entity_id
_entity_poly.type
_entity_poly.pdbx_seq_one_letter_code
_entity_poly.pdbx_strand_id
1 'polypeptide(L)'
;LVSLIGGKTINAKQKHELIQIAADLGTAADLAELLLQATMELKEEETAEAALGHILVLSEASRARKLTPGNAMELLAAWRESKNTALELTSLRAIGYWKASSLKPILDDIVTGAAPGPRLLAAIDGLGAFDDPGTTRALLVLGRNSDAREMVPAIIGALARNDLDAAATLVVEKLAATEERFSVETSLPLVLRRQGGGDVLASKLAGRTIDSAAAKIAVRLALASPRPSAPLIAAIRKSGQLSQSGWKLTPGFRDKILQAVSNAGDARLGENIYRSTSLQCMNCHAIGGAGGRVGPDLVSIG
;
A
#
# COMPACT_ATOMS: atom_id res chain seq x y z
N LEU A 1 -18.54 -16.51 22.87
CA LEU A 1 -18.07 -15.10 22.90
C LEU A 1 -19.23 -14.16 22.62
N VAL A 2 -20.01 -14.39 21.58
CA VAL A 2 -21.15 -13.56 21.15
C VAL A 2 -22.20 -13.42 22.27
N SER A 3 -22.55 -14.48 22.93
CA SER A 3 -23.51 -14.45 24.05
C SER A 3 -23.05 -13.60 25.24
N LEU A 4 -21.75 -13.43 25.44
CA LEU A 4 -21.19 -12.55 26.46
C LEU A 4 -21.30 -11.08 26.05
N ILE A 5 -21.10 -10.79 24.76
CA ILE A 5 -21.13 -9.42 24.22
C ILE A 5 -22.56 -8.87 24.19
N GLY A 6 -23.58 -9.72 23.92
CA GLY A 6 -25.00 -9.37 23.97
C GLY A 6 -25.60 -9.28 25.38
N GLY A 7 -24.85 -9.66 26.43
CA GLY A 7 -25.31 -9.66 27.81
C GLY A 7 -25.40 -8.23 28.40
N LYS A 8 -26.49 -7.94 29.14
CA LYS A 8 -26.71 -6.64 29.82
C LYS A 8 -25.72 -6.33 30.97
N THR A 9 -24.79 -7.23 31.27
CA THR A 9 -23.92 -7.17 32.46
C THR A 9 -22.51 -6.61 32.17
N ILE A 10 -22.15 -6.38 30.91
CA ILE A 10 -20.84 -5.86 30.54
C ILE A 10 -20.90 -4.35 30.26
N ASN A 11 -19.88 -3.63 30.71
CA ASN A 11 -19.74 -2.20 30.40
C ASN A 11 -19.15 -1.98 29.00
N ALA A 12 -19.20 -0.73 28.50
CA ALA A 12 -18.72 -0.36 27.16
C ALA A 12 -17.26 -0.76 26.91
N LYS A 13 -16.37 -0.60 27.91
CA LYS A 13 -14.97 -0.98 27.82
C LYS A 13 -14.79 -2.50 27.62
N GLN A 14 -15.47 -3.29 28.45
CA GLN A 14 -15.46 -4.74 28.36
C GLN A 14 -16.01 -5.22 27.01
N LYS A 15 -17.08 -4.58 26.54
CA LYS A 15 -17.65 -4.84 25.21
C LYS A 15 -16.62 -4.62 24.11
N HIS A 16 -15.93 -3.47 24.14
CA HIS A 16 -14.89 -3.16 23.17
C HIS A 16 -13.75 -4.18 23.18
N GLU A 17 -13.26 -4.58 24.37
CA GLU A 17 -12.21 -5.61 24.51
C GLU A 17 -12.66 -6.97 23.95
N LEU A 18 -13.90 -7.37 24.19
CA LEU A 18 -14.45 -8.61 23.63
C LEU A 18 -14.62 -8.56 22.11
N ILE A 19 -14.98 -7.39 21.55
CA ILE A 19 -15.02 -7.17 20.09
C ILE A 19 -13.64 -7.32 19.47
N GLN A 20 -12.58 -6.79 20.10
CA GLN A 20 -11.20 -7.00 19.64
C GLN A 20 -10.81 -8.48 19.65
N ILE A 21 -11.13 -9.20 20.71
CA ILE A 21 -10.88 -10.64 20.78
C ILE A 21 -11.65 -11.40 19.69
N ALA A 22 -12.90 -11.00 19.42
CA ALA A 22 -13.69 -11.60 18.35
C ALA A 22 -13.13 -11.28 16.96
N ALA A 23 -12.61 -10.09 16.76
CA ALA A 23 -11.93 -9.70 15.54
C ALA A 23 -10.70 -10.59 15.28
N ASP A 24 -9.92 -10.88 16.30
CA ASP A 24 -8.69 -11.67 16.18
C ASP A 24 -8.95 -13.18 16.08
N LEU A 25 -9.90 -13.71 16.83
CA LEU A 25 -10.08 -15.15 17.04
C LEU A 25 -11.45 -15.70 16.62
N GLY A 26 -12.47 -14.84 16.43
CA GLY A 26 -13.84 -15.26 16.13
C GLY A 26 -13.96 -15.97 14.78
N THR A 27 -14.98 -16.81 14.65
CA THR A 27 -15.36 -17.48 13.41
C THR A 27 -16.12 -16.54 12.47
N ALA A 28 -16.39 -16.97 11.24
CA ALA A 28 -17.26 -16.23 10.32
C ALA A 28 -18.69 -16.06 10.89
N ALA A 29 -19.17 -17.01 11.67
CA ALA A 29 -20.46 -16.92 12.35
C ALA A 29 -20.45 -15.89 13.48
N ASP A 30 -19.39 -15.86 14.30
CA ASP A 30 -19.23 -14.84 15.33
C ASP A 30 -19.18 -13.42 14.70
N LEU A 31 -18.43 -13.25 13.62
CA LEU A 31 -18.36 -11.97 12.91
C LEU A 31 -19.72 -11.58 12.33
N ALA A 32 -20.47 -12.52 11.76
CA ALA A 32 -21.81 -12.28 11.21
C ALA A 32 -22.77 -11.72 12.27
N GLU A 33 -22.80 -12.34 13.43
CA GLU A 33 -23.69 -11.94 14.53
C GLU A 33 -23.28 -10.59 15.14
N LEU A 34 -21.99 -10.39 15.39
CA LEU A 34 -21.47 -9.13 15.95
C LEU A 34 -21.62 -7.95 15.00
N LEU A 35 -21.42 -8.14 13.71
CA LEU A 35 -21.67 -7.13 12.70
C LEU A 35 -23.15 -6.77 12.60
N LEU A 36 -24.05 -7.76 12.69
CA LEU A 36 -25.49 -7.52 12.71
C LEU A 36 -25.90 -6.73 13.95
N GLN A 37 -25.44 -7.16 15.13
CA GLN A 37 -25.70 -6.45 16.38
C GLN A 37 -25.20 -5.00 16.33
N ALA A 38 -23.95 -4.76 15.92
CA ALA A 38 -23.41 -3.42 15.79
C ALA A 38 -24.19 -2.58 14.75
N THR A 39 -24.67 -3.21 13.67
CA THR A 39 -25.53 -2.53 12.68
C THR A 39 -26.88 -2.11 13.26
N MET A 40 -27.46 -2.88 14.17
CA MET A 40 -28.68 -2.51 14.88
C MET A 40 -28.43 -1.35 15.86
N GLU A 41 -27.33 -1.40 16.60
CA GLU A 41 -26.93 -0.38 17.58
C GLU A 41 -26.63 0.99 16.95
N LEU A 42 -26.34 1.05 15.66
CA LEU A 42 -26.19 2.32 14.92
C LEU A 42 -27.46 3.19 14.87
N LYS A 43 -28.62 2.60 15.12
CA LYS A 43 -29.90 3.31 15.12
C LYS A 43 -30.15 4.08 16.42
N GLU A 44 -29.38 3.78 17.46
CA GLU A 44 -29.49 4.38 18.79
C GLU A 44 -28.41 5.46 18.93
N GLU A 45 -28.81 6.71 19.18
CA GLU A 45 -27.90 7.85 19.22
C GLU A 45 -26.75 7.66 20.23
N GLU A 46 -27.04 7.06 21.41
CA GLU A 46 -26.05 6.85 22.47
C GLU A 46 -24.96 5.82 22.10
N THR A 47 -25.26 4.86 21.22
CA THR A 47 -24.36 3.77 20.87
C THR A 47 -23.76 3.88 19.46
N ALA A 48 -24.27 4.79 18.64
CA ALA A 48 -23.94 4.87 17.21
C ALA A 48 -22.45 5.01 16.91
N GLU A 49 -21.72 5.85 17.65
CA GLU A 49 -20.29 6.06 17.44
C GLU A 49 -19.48 4.79 17.78
N ALA A 50 -19.78 4.16 18.93
CA ALA A 50 -19.13 2.91 19.33
C ALA A 50 -19.46 1.78 18.34
N ALA A 51 -20.71 1.67 17.92
CA ALA A 51 -21.18 0.68 16.96
C ALA A 51 -20.47 0.83 15.60
N LEU A 52 -20.31 2.06 15.12
CA LEU A 52 -19.54 2.32 13.91
C LEU A 52 -18.08 1.84 14.06
N GLY A 53 -17.43 2.16 15.18
CA GLY A 53 -16.08 1.67 15.49
C GLY A 53 -15.99 0.14 15.47
N HIS A 54 -16.97 -0.54 16.06
CA HIS A 54 -17.05 -2.01 16.06
C HIS A 54 -17.21 -2.59 14.65
N ILE A 55 -18.08 -2.00 13.82
CA ILE A 55 -18.25 -2.43 12.42
C ILE A 55 -16.94 -2.30 11.65
N LEU A 56 -16.23 -1.19 11.79
CA LEU A 56 -14.96 -0.98 11.08
C LEU A 56 -13.91 -2.02 11.49
N VAL A 57 -13.76 -2.29 12.80
CA VAL A 57 -12.82 -3.29 13.31
C VAL A 57 -13.17 -4.70 12.82
N LEU A 58 -14.43 -5.12 12.94
CA LEU A 58 -14.87 -6.44 12.53
C LEU A 58 -14.80 -6.66 11.01
N SER A 59 -15.10 -5.61 10.23
CA SER A 59 -14.98 -5.65 8.76
C SER A 59 -13.54 -5.78 8.32
N GLU A 60 -12.62 -5.08 8.96
CA GLU A 60 -11.19 -5.20 8.67
C GLU A 60 -10.64 -6.58 9.09
N ALA A 61 -11.07 -7.12 10.23
CA ALA A 61 -10.73 -8.47 10.65
C ALA A 61 -11.24 -9.53 9.66
N SER A 62 -12.48 -9.38 9.19
CA SER A 62 -13.07 -10.21 8.14
C SER A 62 -12.20 -10.21 6.87
N ARG A 63 -11.78 -9.02 6.43
CA ARG A 63 -10.88 -8.85 5.28
C ARG A 63 -9.53 -9.52 5.51
N ALA A 64 -8.86 -9.20 6.62
CA ALA A 64 -7.51 -9.67 6.93
C ALA A 64 -7.44 -11.20 7.05
N ARG A 65 -8.47 -11.81 7.64
CA ARG A 65 -8.58 -13.25 7.87
C ARG A 65 -9.31 -13.99 6.74
N LYS A 66 -9.77 -13.28 5.69
CA LYS A 66 -10.51 -13.82 4.55
C LYS A 66 -11.77 -14.60 4.97
N LEU A 67 -12.48 -14.08 5.96
CA LEU A 67 -13.73 -14.65 6.44
C LEU A 67 -14.90 -13.89 5.82
N THR A 68 -15.92 -14.61 5.32
CA THR A 68 -17.15 -14.00 4.81
C THR A 68 -18.26 -14.30 5.80
N PRO A 69 -18.92 -13.27 6.40
CA PRO A 69 -20.07 -13.45 7.26
C PRO A 69 -21.23 -14.12 6.50
N GLY A 70 -21.97 -15.02 7.16
CA GLY A 70 -23.08 -15.71 6.52
C GLY A 70 -24.23 -14.80 6.08
N ASN A 71 -24.40 -13.64 6.75
CA ASN A 71 -25.37 -12.59 6.46
C ASN A 71 -24.79 -11.41 5.66
N ALA A 72 -23.71 -11.63 4.92
CA ALA A 72 -22.99 -10.57 4.19
C ALA A 72 -23.89 -9.71 3.31
N MET A 73 -24.84 -10.32 2.59
CA MET A 73 -25.76 -9.58 1.70
C MET A 73 -26.70 -8.66 2.46
N GLU A 74 -27.20 -9.09 3.61
CA GLU A 74 -28.07 -8.29 4.49
C GLU A 74 -27.30 -7.09 5.07
N LEU A 75 -26.08 -7.33 5.56
CA LEU A 75 -25.20 -6.28 6.07
C LEU A 75 -24.89 -5.25 5.00
N LEU A 76 -24.51 -5.69 3.79
CA LEU A 76 -24.21 -4.80 2.68
C LEU A 76 -25.43 -3.94 2.24
N ALA A 77 -26.63 -4.51 2.26
CA ALA A 77 -27.85 -3.77 1.99
C ALA A 77 -28.07 -2.67 3.04
N ALA A 78 -28.03 -3.04 4.33
CA ALA A 78 -28.22 -2.09 5.43
C ALA A 78 -27.19 -0.95 5.44
N TRP A 79 -25.92 -1.25 5.18
CA TRP A 79 -24.85 -0.24 5.18
C TRP A 79 -24.93 0.71 3.99
N ARG A 80 -25.40 0.24 2.85
CA ARG A 80 -25.59 1.06 1.65
C ARG A 80 -26.79 1.99 1.75
N GLU A 81 -27.85 1.57 2.43
CA GLU A 81 -29.03 2.39 2.72
C GLU A 81 -28.77 3.43 3.82
N SER A 82 -27.69 3.26 4.58
CA SER A 82 -27.29 4.19 5.62
C SER A 82 -26.82 5.50 5.01
N LYS A 83 -27.19 6.63 5.67
CA LYS A 83 -26.66 7.96 5.33
C LYS A 83 -25.24 8.20 5.86
N ASN A 84 -24.64 7.20 6.52
CA ASN A 84 -23.31 7.30 7.09
C ASN A 84 -22.24 6.99 6.04
N THR A 85 -21.44 8.00 5.69
CA THR A 85 -20.40 7.89 4.66
C THR A 85 -19.36 6.80 4.97
N ALA A 86 -18.99 6.60 6.25
CA ALA A 86 -18.01 5.57 6.61
C ALA A 86 -18.56 4.16 6.36
N LEU A 87 -19.85 3.93 6.59
CA LEU A 87 -20.51 2.65 6.27
C LEU A 87 -20.64 2.44 4.77
N GLU A 88 -21.01 3.47 4.02
CA GLU A 88 -21.02 3.39 2.55
C GLU A 88 -19.66 2.95 2.03
N LEU A 89 -18.58 3.63 2.43
CA LEU A 89 -17.22 3.30 2.01
C LEU A 89 -16.82 1.87 2.44
N THR A 90 -17.22 1.45 3.64
CA THR A 90 -16.97 0.10 4.15
C THR A 90 -17.73 -0.93 3.32
N SER A 91 -18.99 -0.66 2.97
CA SER A 91 -19.79 -1.56 2.13
C SER A 91 -19.17 -1.75 0.74
N LEU A 92 -18.69 -0.67 0.10
CA LEU A 92 -18.03 -0.74 -1.21
C LEU A 92 -16.79 -1.64 -1.18
N ARG A 93 -15.98 -1.55 -0.12
CA ARG A 93 -14.85 -2.46 0.06
C ARG A 93 -15.31 -3.89 0.34
N ALA A 94 -16.31 -4.05 1.22
CA ALA A 94 -16.82 -5.36 1.63
C ALA A 94 -17.48 -6.13 0.48
N ILE A 95 -18.08 -5.47 -0.50
CA ILE A 95 -18.54 -6.11 -1.74
C ILE A 95 -17.42 -6.95 -2.37
N GLY A 96 -16.20 -6.40 -2.41
CA GLY A 96 -15.03 -7.11 -2.92
C GLY A 96 -14.54 -8.22 -1.98
N TYR A 97 -14.33 -7.92 -0.70
CA TYR A 97 -13.76 -8.87 0.26
C TYR A 97 -14.65 -10.09 0.45
N TRP A 98 -15.96 -9.88 0.48
CA TRP A 98 -16.96 -10.95 0.66
C TRP A 98 -17.40 -11.58 -0.67
N LYS A 99 -16.77 -11.17 -1.79
CA LYS A 99 -17.09 -11.72 -3.12
C LYS A 99 -18.58 -11.63 -3.47
N ALA A 100 -19.23 -10.53 -3.10
CA ALA A 100 -20.64 -10.28 -3.39
C ALA A 100 -20.82 -9.93 -4.89
N SER A 101 -20.67 -10.91 -5.77
CA SER A 101 -20.61 -10.73 -7.23
C SER A 101 -21.86 -10.07 -7.82
N SER A 102 -23.03 -10.28 -7.22
CA SER A 102 -24.28 -9.62 -7.64
C SER A 102 -24.26 -8.10 -7.43
N LEU A 103 -23.39 -7.59 -6.53
CA LEU A 103 -23.23 -6.16 -6.25
C LEU A 103 -22.01 -5.55 -6.96
N LYS A 104 -21.19 -6.36 -7.64
CA LYS A 104 -20.02 -5.87 -8.41
C LYS A 104 -20.36 -4.74 -9.40
N PRO A 105 -21.50 -4.78 -10.15
CA PRO A 105 -21.87 -3.69 -11.06
C PRO A 105 -21.88 -2.30 -10.41
N ILE A 106 -22.17 -2.21 -9.11
CA ILE A 106 -22.14 -0.93 -8.37
C ILE A 106 -20.74 -0.36 -8.32
N LEU A 107 -19.72 -1.22 -8.13
CA LEU A 107 -18.31 -0.81 -8.12
C LEU A 107 -17.87 -0.40 -9.53
N ASP A 108 -18.32 -1.15 -10.55
CA ASP A 108 -18.01 -0.85 -11.96
C ASP A 108 -18.57 0.51 -12.37
N ASP A 109 -19.81 0.84 -11.99
CA ASP A 109 -20.46 2.13 -12.26
C ASP A 109 -19.71 3.29 -11.57
N ILE A 110 -19.27 3.09 -10.32
CA ILE A 110 -18.50 4.11 -9.60
C ILE A 110 -17.15 4.35 -10.29
N VAL A 111 -16.46 3.30 -10.70
CA VAL A 111 -15.15 3.41 -11.34
C VAL A 111 -15.23 4.08 -12.72
N THR A 112 -16.35 3.95 -13.41
CA THR A 112 -16.54 4.57 -14.73
C THR A 112 -17.07 6.00 -14.67
N GLY A 113 -17.78 6.40 -13.62
CA GLY A 113 -18.51 7.67 -13.58
C GLY A 113 -18.20 8.61 -12.41
N ALA A 114 -17.50 8.16 -11.35
CA ALA A 114 -17.29 9.00 -10.18
C ALA A 114 -16.09 9.93 -10.31
N ALA A 115 -16.22 11.11 -9.74
CA ALA A 115 -15.09 12.01 -9.52
C ALA A 115 -14.08 11.43 -8.54
N PRO A 116 -12.78 11.82 -8.61
CA PRO A 116 -11.77 11.43 -7.62
C PRO A 116 -12.20 11.73 -6.19
N GLY A 117 -12.02 10.75 -5.30
CA GLY A 117 -12.39 10.90 -3.90
C GLY A 117 -12.49 9.57 -3.15
N PRO A 118 -12.87 9.60 -1.86
CA PRO A 118 -12.91 8.42 -1.01
C PRO A 118 -13.83 7.30 -1.54
N ARG A 119 -14.93 7.66 -2.20
CA ARG A 119 -15.88 6.70 -2.79
C ARG A 119 -15.25 5.92 -3.94
N LEU A 120 -14.55 6.62 -4.84
CA LEU A 120 -13.82 5.97 -5.94
C LEU A 120 -12.68 5.09 -5.41
N LEU A 121 -11.92 5.55 -4.40
CA LEU A 121 -10.89 4.74 -3.74
C LEU A 121 -11.46 3.46 -3.12
N ALA A 122 -12.60 3.55 -2.46
CA ALA A 122 -13.26 2.38 -1.88
C ALA A 122 -13.74 1.39 -2.96
N ALA A 123 -14.27 1.88 -4.08
CA ALA A 123 -14.67 1.05 -5.21
C ALA A 123 -13.48 0.36 -5.88
N ILE A 124 -12.37 1.08 -6.09
CA ILE A 124 -11.11 0.51 -6.62
C ILE A 124 -10.61 -0.61 -5.70
N ASP A 125 -10.62 -0.39 -4.37
CA ASP A 125 -10.18 -1.40 -3.42
C ASP A 125 -11.09 -2.64 -3.44
N GLY A 126 -12.40 -2.45 -3.50
CA GLY A 126 -13.37 -3.53 -3.66
C GLY A 126 -13.19 -4.30 -4.96
N LEU A 127 -13.06 -3.61 -6.10
CA LEU A 127 -12.80 -4.25 -7.39
C LEU A 127 -11.50 -5.04 -7.42
N GLY A 128 -10.46 -4.55 -6.76
CA GLY A 128 -9.19 -5.27 -6.66
C GLY A 128 -9.27 -6.61 -5.92
N ALA A 129 -10.41 -7.00 -5.40
CA ALA A 129 -10.65 -8.33 -4.87
C ALA A 129 -11.24 -9.29 -5.91
N PHE A 130 -11.79 -8.80 -7.02
CA PHE A 130 -12.34 -9.63 -8.10
C PHE A 130 -11.24 -9.96 -9.12
N ASP A 131 -11.09 -11.26 -9.37
CA ASP A 131 -10.13 -11.79 -10.34
C ASP A 131 -10.87 -12.07 -11.66
N ASP A 132 -11.09 -11.03 -12.45
CA ASP A 132 -11.69 -11.14 -13.78
C ASP A 132 -11.07 -10.14 -14.78
N PRO A 133 -10.96 -10.52 -16.07
CA PRO A 133 -10.33 -9.68 -17.09
C PRO A 133 -11.05 -8.35 -17.35
N GLY A 134 -12.34 -8.27 -17.06
CA GLY A 134 -13.12 -7.03 -17.20
C GLY A 134 -12.68 -6.01 -16.16
N THR A 135 -12.53 -6.42 -14.90
CA THR A 135 -12.02 -5.59 -13.82
C THR A 135 -10.59 -5.11 -14.10
N THR A 136 -9.70 -6.00 -14.52
CA THR A 136 -8.32 -5.62 -14.90
C THR A 136 -8.33 -4.54 -15.98
N ARG A 137 -9.12 -4.72 -17.03
CA ARG A 137 -9.23 -3.74 -18.13
C ARG A 137 -9.77 -2.39 -17.66
N ALA A 138 -10.83 -2.39 -16.86
CA ALA A 138 -11.42 -1.15 -16.33
C ALA A 138 -10.42 -0.38 -15.45
N LEU A 139 -9.72 -1.07 -14.56
CA LEU A 139 -8.69 -0.47 -13.70
C LEU A 139 -7.49 0.05 -14.51
N LEU A 140 -7.05 -0.64 -15.56
CA LEU A 140 -5.99 -0.15 -16.46
C LEU A 140 -6.41 1.12 -17.19
N VAL A 141 -7.62 1.16 -17.74
CA VAL A 141 -8.14 2.35 -18.43
C VAL A 141 -8.21 3.52 -17.44
N LEU A 142 -8.76 3.31 -16.26
CA LEU A 142 -8.83 4.34 -15.22
C LEU A 142 -7.42 4.82 -14.83
N GLY A 143 -6.46 3.91 -14.63
CA GLY A 143 -5.09 4.25 -14.24
C GLY A 143 -4.33 5.04 -15.30
N ARG A 144 -4.54 4.73 -16.58
CA ARG A 144 -3.95 5.48 -17.70
C ARG A 144 -4.49 6.90 -17.80
N ASN A 145 -5.78 7.06 -17.57
CA ASN A 145 -6.48 8.34 -17.71
C ASN A 145 -6.50 9.18 -16.42
N SER A 146 -5.97 8.64 -15.32
CA SER A 146 -6.02 9.33 -14.03
C SER A 146 -4.81 10.23 -13.85
N ASP A 147 -5.08 11.53 -13.64
CA ASP A 147 -4.08 12.53 -13.23
C ASP A 147 -4.02 12.70 -11.71
N ALA A 148 -4.94 12.09 -10.98
CA ALA A 148 -5.00 12.23 -9.53
C ALA A 148 -3.90 11.41 -8.85
N ARG A 149 -2.97 12.10 -8.17
CA ARG A 149 -1.80 11.51 -7.52
C ARG A 149 -2.12 10.35 -6.58
N GLU A 150 -3.31 10.37 -5.96
CA GLU A 150 -3.75 9.35 -5.00
C GLU A 150 -4.38 8.13 -5.67
N MET A 151 -4.96 8.30 -6.87
CA MET A 151 -5.68 7.24 -7.56
C MET A 151 -4.73 6.19 -8.15
N VAL A 152 -3.66 6.62 -8.78
CA VAL A 152 -2.73 5.72 -9.48
C VAL A 152 -2.12 4.66 -8.55
N PRO A 153 -1.61 4.99 -7.34
CA PRO A 153 -1.16 3.97 -6.39
C PRO A 153 -2.26 3.00 -5.96
N ALA A 154 -3.49 3.49 -5.73
CA ALA A 154 -4.61 2.65 -5.35
C ALA A 154 -4.96 1.65 -6.47
N ILE A 155 -4.98 2.09 -7.72
CA ILE A 155 -5.23 1.26 -8.89
C ILE A 155 -4.11 0.21 -9.05
N ILE A 156 -2.85 0.62 -8.95
CA ILE A 156 -1.70 -0.30 -9.02
C ILE A 156 -1.80 -1.34 -7.90
N GLY A 157 -2.15 -0.93 -6.68
CA GLY A 157 -2.36 -1.84 -5.56
C GLY A 157 -3.50 -2.83 -5.79
N ALA A 158 -4.60 -2.39 -6.40
CA ALA A 158 -5.72 -3.24 -6.77
C ALA A 158 -5.31 -4.26 -7.85
N LEU A 159 -4.67 -3.81 -8.93
CA LEU A 159 -4.15 -4.67 -9.99
C LEU A 159 -3.13 -5.68 -9.46
N ALA A 160 -2.18 -5.26 -8.63
CA ALA A 160 -1.11 -6.12 -8.11
C ALA A 160 -1.63 -7.28 -7.24
N ARG A 161 -2.90 -7.26 -6.80
CA ARG A 161 -3.51 -8.36 -6.07
C ARG A 161 -3.85 -9.55 -6.99
N ASN A 162 -4.29 -9.29 -8.20
CA ASN A 162 -4.83 -10.29 -9.11
C ASN A 162 -4.05 -10.41 -10.41
N ASP A 163 -3.58 -9.29 -10.95
CA ASP A 163 -2.88 -9.24 -12.23
C ASP A 163 -1.59 -8.42 -12.11
N LEU A 164 -0.52 -9.11 -11.75
CA LEU A 164 0.79 -8.50 -11.55
C LEU A 164 1.37 -7.93 -12.85
N ASP A 165 1.04 -8.56 -14.00
CA ASP A 165 1.48 -8.10 -15.32
C ASP A 165 0.84 -6.76 -15.68
N ALA A 166 -0.46 -6.62 -15.43
CA ALA A 166 -1.19 -5.37 -15.63
C ALA A 166 -0.68 -4.26 -14.70
N ALA A 167 -0.44 -4.58 -13.43
CA ALA A 167 0.12 -3.62 -12.46
C ALA A 167 1.51 -3.12 -12.90
N ALA A 168 2.40 -4.02 -13.28
CA ALA A 168 3.74 -3.69 -13.77
C ALA A 168 3.69 -2.88 -15.08
N THR A 169 2.76 -3.23 -15.98
CA THR A 169 2.51 -2.48 -17.22
C THR A 169 2.16 -1.02 -16.91
N LEU A 170 1.20 -0.78 -16.01
CA LEU A 170 0.80 0.57 -15.64
C LEU A 170 1.95 1.35 -14.98
N VAL A 171 2.72 0.73 -14.08
CA VAL A 171 3.90 1.37 -13.46
C VAL A 171 4.91 1.81 -14.52
N VAL A 172 5.22 0.95 -15.48
CA VAL A 172 6.22 1.23 -16.52
C VAL A 172 5.70 2.28 -17.51
N GLU A 173 4.42 2.25 -17.87
CA GLU A 173 3.80 3.27 -18.71
C GLU A 173 3.90 4.67 -18.05
N LYS A 174 3.56 4.77 -16.77
CA LYS A 174 3.65 6.02 -16.03
C LYS A 174 5.10 6.50 -15.82
N LEU A 175 6.05 5.60 -15.59
CA LEU A 175 7.47 5.94 -15.53
C LEU A 175 8.00 6.47 -16.86
N ALA A 176 7.55 5.90 -17.99
CA ALA A 176 7.98 6.31 -19.31
C ALA A 176 7.34 7.62 -19.79
N ALA A 177 6.14 7.93 -19.32
CA ALA A 177 5.41 9.15 -19.66
C ALA A 177 5.98 10.41 -18.98
N THR A 178 6.90 10.27 -18.02
CA THR A 178 7.53 11.37 -17.27
C THR A 178 6.49 12.31 -16.63
N GLU A 179 5.42 11.73 -16.12
CA GLU A 179 4.33 12.49 -15.49
C GLU A 179 4.77 13.04 -14.12
N GLU A 180 4.77 14.36 -13.94
CA GLU A 180 5.16 15.02 -12.66
C GLU A 180 4.34 14.53 -11.45
N ARG A 181 3.10 14.06 -11.70
CA ARG A 181 2.19 13.60 -10.64
C ARG A 181 2.33 12.12 -10.28
N PHE A 182 3.12 11.36 -11.06
CA PHE A 182 3.37 9.95 -10.73
C PHE A 182 4.41 9.83 -9.62
N SER A 183 4.04 9.24 -8.50
CA SER A 183 4.96 8.97 -7.40
C SER A 183 5.54 7.56 -7.52
N VAL A 184 6.81 7.49 -7.84
CA VAL A 184 7.59 6.24 -7.88
C VAL A 184 7.64 5.59 -6.50
N GLU A 185 7.80 6.42 -5.45
CA GLU A 185 7.93 5.99 -4.05
C GLU A 185 6.69 5.25 -3.53
N THR A 186 5.51 5.67 -3.95
CA THR A 186 4.25 5.05 -3.49
C THR A 186 3.79 3.90 -4.39
N SER A 187 4.15 3.91 -5.66
CA SER A 187 3.63 2.99 -6.67
C SER A 187 4.51 1.75 -6.86
N LEU A 188 5.80 1.93 -7.03
CA LEU A 188 6.73 0.84 -7.32
C LEU A 188 6.77 -0.23 -6.21
N PRO A 189 6.76 0.10 -4.89
CA PRO A 189 6.76 -0.89 -3.83
C PRO A 189 5.55 -1.81 -3.84
N LEU A 190 4.40 -1.38 -4.38
CA LEU A 190 3.19 -2.20 -4.46
C LEU A 190 3.38 -3.43 -5.34
N VAL A 191 4.16 -3.29 -6.42
CA VAL A 191 4.53 -4.40 -7.32
C VAL A 191 5.71 -5.18 -6.74
N LEU A 192 6.74 -4.50 -6.19
CA LEU A 192 7.94 -5.16 -5.65
C LEU A 192 7.66 -6.09 -4.47
N ARG A 193 6.62 -5.82 -3.67
CA ARG A 193 6.20 -6.69 -2.56
C ARG A 193 5.60 -8.02 -3.03
N ARG A 194 5.18 -8.10 -4.29
CA ARG A 194 4.60 -9.33 -4.86
C ARG A 194 5.70 -10.26 -5.34
N GLN A 195 5.47 -11.57 -5.18
CA GLN A 195 6.38 -12.57 -5.72
C GLN A 195 6.47 -12.43 -7.25
N GLY A 196 7.68 -12.40 -7.80
CA GLY A 196 7.90 -12.20 -9.24
C GLY A 196 7.77 -10.75 -9.72
N GLY A 197 7.37 -9.80 -8.85
CA GLY A 197 7.15 -8.41 -9.25
C GLY A 197 8.37 -7.72 -9.86
N GLY A 198 9.55 -8.02 -9.34
CA GLY A 198 10.81 -7.51 -9.91
C GLY A 198 11.07 -7.99 -11.33
N ASP A 199 10.81 -9.26 -11.59
CA ASP A 199 11.10 -9.86 -12.90
C ASP A 199 10.09 -9.40 -13.96
N VAL A 200 8.82 -9.29 -13.58
CA VAL A 200 7.78 -8.73 -14.46
C VAL A 200 8.09 -7.27 -14.81
N LEU A 201 8.46 -6.43 -13.82
CA LEU A 201 8.88 -5.05 -14.07
C LEU A 201 10.10 -4.97 -15.00
N ALA A 202 11.10 -5.86 -14.81
CA ALA A 202 12.28 -5.93 -15.66
C ALA A 202 11.90 -6.20 -17.12
N SER A 203 11.00 -7.15 -17.35
CA SER A 203 10.52 -7.49 -18.69
C SER A 203 9.79 -6.33 -19.37
N LYS A 204 8.94 -5.59 -18.61
CA LYS A 204 8.17 -4.45 -19.13
C LYS A 204 9.04 -3.21 -19.41
N LEU A 205 10.17 -3.07 -18.71
CA LEU A 205 11.14 -2.00 -18.94
C LEU A 205 12.00 -2.24 -20.20
N ALA A 206 12.00 -3.44 -20.75
CA ALA A 206 12.80 -3.76 -21.94
C ALA A 206 12.45 -2.85 -23.12
N GLY A 207 13.45 -2.15 -23.66
CA GLY A 207 13.28 -1.22 -24.77
C GLY A 207 12.57 0.11 -24.42
N ARG A 208 12.28 0.37 -23.15
CA ARG A 208 11.70 1.64 -22.69
C ARG A 208 12.79 2.59 -22.21
N THR A 209 12.51 3.89 -22.36
CA THR A 209 13.30 4.97 -21.73
C THR A 209 12.47 5.59 -20.62
N ILE A 210 13.10 5.88 -19.49
CA ILE A 210 12.48 6.53 -18.34
C ILE A 210 13.36 7.71 -17.88
N ASP A 211 12.78 8.66 -17.16
CA ASP A 211 13.54 9.78 -16.61
C ASP A 211 14.67 9.31 -15.66
N SER A 212 15.81 9.96 -15.71
CA SER A 212 16.98 9.56 -14.92
C SER A 212 16.80 9.79 -13.42
N ALA A 213 16.03 10.81 -13.01
CA ALA A 213 15.71 11.04 -11.59
C ALA A 213 14.77 9.95 -11.07
N ALA A 214 13.71 9.64 -11.82
CA ALA A 214 12.80 8.53 -11.51
C ALA A 214 13.55 7.18 -11.46
N ALA A 215 14.49 6.95 -12.40
CA ALA A 215 15.32 5.75 -12.41
C ALA A 215 16.21 5.62 -11.16
N LYS A 216 16.80 6.72 -10.67
CA LYS A 216 17.60 6.71 -9.42
C LYS A 216 16.75 6.32 -8.22
N ILE A 217 15.52 6.88 -8.13
CA ILE A 217 14.57 6.53 -7.07
C ILE A 217 14.19 5.05 -7.18
N ALA A 218 13.85 4.59 -8.39
CA ALA A 218 13.46 3.22 -8.64
C ALA A 218 14.57 2.20 -8.30
N VAL A 219 15.83 2.49 -8.63
CA VAL A 219 16.99 1.65 -8.24
C VAL A 219 17.09 1.56 -6.70
N ARG A 220 16.97 2.68 -5.99
CA ARG A 220 17.02 2.69 -4.53
C ARG A 220 15.92 1.81 -3.92
N LEU A 221 14.68 1.94 -4.44
CA LEU A 221 13.55 1.16 -3.96
C LEU A 221 13.71 -0.34 -4.29
N ALA A 222 14.24 -0.66 -5.48
CA ALA A 222 14.50 -2.04 -5.87
C ALA A 222 15.58 -2.71 -5.00
N LEU A 223 16.64 -1.96 -4.62
CA LEU A 223 17.67 -2.43 -3.69
C LEU A 223 17.15 -2.60 -2.27
N ALA A 224 16.25 -1.72 -1.81
CA ALA A 224 15.63 -1.78 -0.49
C ALA A 224 14.47 -2.79 -0.40
N SER A 225 14.08 -3.41 -1.52
CA SER A 225 13.00 -4.40 -1.55
C SER A 225 13.36 -5.64 -0.72
N PRO A 226 12.38 -6.27 -0.05
CA PRO A 226 12.59 -7.57 0.61
C PRO A 226 13.10 -8.68 -0.34
N ARG A 227 12.92 -8.51 -1.64
CA ARG A 227 13.37 -9.44 -2.70
C ARG A 227 14.04 -8.64 -3.81
N PRO A 228 15.30 -8.21 -3.63
CA PRO A 228 16.02 -7.49 -4.68
C PRO A 228 16.17 -8.35 -5.93
N SER A 229 15.82 -7.81 -7.10
CA SER A 229 15.96 -8.48 -8.39
C SER A 229 17.10 -7.81 -9.18
N ALA A 230 18.20 -8.56 -9.40
CA ALA A 230 19.32 -8.08 -10.19
C ALA A 230 18.92 -7.73 -11.64
N PRO A 231 18.05 -8.53 -12.33
CA PRO A 231 17.52 -8.19 -13.64
C PRO A 231 16.77 -6.86 -13.64
N LEU A 232 15.95 -6.58 -12.62
CA LEU A 232 15.22 -5.31 -12.51
C LEU A 232 16.17 -4.13 -12.36
N ILE A 233 17.16 -4.23 -11.46
CA ILE A 233 18.13 -3.16 -11.24
C ILE A 233 18.90 -2.84 -12.54
N ALA A 234 19.29 -3.87 -13.29
CA ALA A 234 19.96 -3.72 -14.58
C ALA A 234 19.03 -3.05 -15.61
N ALA A 235 17.76 -3.48 -15.69
CA ALA A 235 16.76 -2.90 -16.59
C ALA A 235 16.50 -1.43 -16.28
N ILE A 236 16.28 -1.07 -14.99
CA ILE A 236 16.07 0.32 -14.58
C ILE A 236 17.27 1.19 -14.96
N ARG A 237 18.49 0.73 -14.67
CA ARG A 237 19.72 1.48 -15.02
C ARG A 237 19.84 1.72 -16.52
N LYS A 238 19.57 0.69 -17.31
CA LYS A 238 19.59 0.79 -18.78
C LYS A 238 18.53 1.76 -19.29
N SER A 239 17.28 1.61 -18.84
CA SER A 239 16.15 2.46 -19.25
C SER A 239 16.30 3.91 -18.83
N GLY A 240 16.86 4.16 -17.64
CA GLY A 240 17.16 5.50 -17.13
C GLY A 240 18.49 6.08 -17.58
N GLN A 241 19.22 5.38 -18.47
CA GLN A 241 20.54 5.78 -18.96
C GLN A 241 21.53 6.11 -17.82
N LEU A 242 21.35 5.43 -16.69
CA LEU A 242 22.22 5.63 -15.53
C LEU A 242 23.59 5.02 -15.85
N SER A 243 24.61 5.84 -15.89
CA SER A 243 25.98 5.37 -16.07
C SER A 243 26.29 4.32 -15.00
N GLN A 244 26.95 3.23 -15.41
CA GLN A 244 27.46 2.21 -14.47
C GLN A 244 28.67 2.73 -13.65
N SER A 245 28.96 4.02 -13.73
CA SER A 245 29.95 4.64 -12.90
C SER A 245 29.47 4.62 -11.44
N GLY A 246 29.40 3.45 -10.86
CA GLY A 246 29.76 3.30 -9.47
C GLY A 246 31.08 4.04 -9.37
N TRP A 247 31.15 4.99 -8.46
CA TRP A 247 32.35 5.71 -8.16
C TRP A 247 33.47 4.68 -8.00
N LYS A 248 34.24 4.43 -9.07
CA LYS A 248 35.42 3.62 -8.92
C LYS A 248 36.36 4.46 -8.10
N LEU A 249 36.58 4.04 -6.87
CA LEU A 249 37.53 4.67 -5.96
C LEU A 249 38.92 4.41 -6.51
N THR A 250 39.24 5.04 -7.64
CA THR A 250 40.60 5.03 -8.18
C THR A 250 41.49 5.79 -7.18
N PRO A 251 42.76 5.43 -7.04
CA PRO A 251 43.68 6.14 -6.13
C PRO A 251 43.62 7.65 -6.31
N GLY A 252 43.66 8.14 -7.53
CA GLY A 252 43.63 9.57 -7.82
C GLY A 252 42.27 10.23 -7.51
N PHE A 253 41.16 9.51 -7.57
CA PHE A 253 39.87 10.02 -7.16
C PHE A 253 39.73 10.03 -5.64
N ARG A 254 40.22 8.99 -4.95
CA ARG A 254 40.30 8.95 -3.49
C ARG A 254 41.11 10.14 -2.95
N ASP A 255 42.28 10.39 -3.52
CA ASP A 255 43.18 11.47 -3.06
C ASP A 255 42.52 12.84 -3.25
N LYS A 256 41.79 13.07 -4.37
CA LYS A 256 41.00 14.28 -4.56
C LYS A 256 39.90 14.46 -3.51
N ILE A 257 39.18 13.38 -3.14
CA ILE A 257 38.17 13.45 -2.08
C ILE A 257 38.82 13.78 -0.75
N LEU A 258 39.89 13.09 -0.37
CA LEU A 258 40.59 13.35 0.88
C LEU A 258 41.07 14.80 0.95
N GLN A 259 41.64 15.32 -0.13
CA GLN A 259 42.09 16.71 -0.21
C GLN A 259 40.92 17.70 -0.09
N ALA A 260 39.78 17.43 -0.75
CA ALA A 260 38.59 18.27 -0.67
C ALA A 260 38.02 18.27 0.75
N VAL A 261 37.94 17.10 1.40
CA VAL A 261 37.47 16.97 2.80
C VAL A 261 38.41 17.70 3.77
N SER A 262 39.72 17.56 3.60
CA SER A 262 40.70 18.24 4.46
C SER A 262 40.65 19.75 4.32
N ASN A 263 40.33 20.27 3.11
CA ASN A 263 40.34 21.71 2.83
C ASN A 263 39.01 22.40 3.15
N ALA A 264 37.89 21.70 2.97
CA ALA A 264 36.54 22.30 3.01
C ALA A 264 35.47 21.37 3.62
N GLY A 265 35.86 20.29 4.30
CA GLY A 265 34.91 19.36 4.91
C GLY A 265 34.20 19.99 6.10
N ASP A 266 32.88 19.82 6.18
CA ASP A 266 32.05 20.20 7.31
C ASP A 266 31.48 18.95 7.97
N ALA A 267 32.04 18.59 9.13
CA ALA A 267 31.65 17.40 9.88
C ALA A 267 30.19 17.45 10.35
N ARG A 268 29.67 18.65 10.74
CA ARG A 268 28.25 18.81 11.15
C ARG A 268 27.30 18.61 9.99
N LEU A 269 27.64 19.17 8.84
CA LEU A 269 26.86 18.97 7.61
C LEU A 269 26.90 17.49 7.22
N GLY A 270 28.05 16.84 7.28
CA GLY A 270 28.22 15.42 7.01
C GLY A 270 27.38 14.55 7.93
N GLU A 271 27.35 14.84 9.24
CA GLU A 271 26.49 14.15 10.20
C GLU A 271 24.99 14.35 9.90
N ASN A 272 24.57 15.56 9.58
CA ASN A 272 23.18 15.84 9.21
C ASN A 272 22.77 15.08 7.94
N ILE A 273 23.64 15.04 6.93
CA ILE A 273 23.42 14.25 5.71
C ILE A 273 23.31 12.77 6.04
N TYR A 274 24.21 12.23 6.87
CA TYR A 274 24.21 10.83 7.28
C TYR A 274 22.94 10.44 8.05
N ARG A 275 22.46 11.32 8.93
CA ARG A 275 21.22 11.11 9.72
C ARG A 275 19.95 11.34 8.89
N SER A 276 20.05 11.86 7.68
CA SER A 276 18.91 12.07 6.80
C SER A 276 18.23 10.75 6.47
N THR A 277 16.92 10.67 6.73
CA THR A 277 16.10 9.50 6.42
C THR A 277 16.06 9.17 4.93
N SER A 278 16.31 10.15 4.07
CA SER A 278 16.34 9.97 2.60
C SER A 278 17.51 9.11 2.13
N LEU A 279 18.62 9.09 2.86
CA LEU A 279 19.83 8.32 2.50
C LEU A 279 19.87 6.94 3.15
N GLN A 280 19.06 6.70 4.19
CA GLN A 280 18.93 5.42 4.90
C GLN A 280 20.23 4.83 5.48
N CYS A 281 21.27 5.63 5.63
CA CYS A 281 22.57 5.15 6.17
C CYS A 281 22.43 4.54 7.56
N MET A 282 21.58 5.16 8.40
CA MET A 282 21.32 4.71 9.77
C MET A 282 20.50 3.43 9.87
N ASN A 283 19.95 2.91 8.78
CA ASN A 283 19.24 1.62 8.81
C ASN A 283 20.23 0.45 9.02
N CYS A 284 21.46 0.60 8.54
CA CYS A 284 22.48 -0.44 8.63
C CYS A 284 23.61 -0.08 9.60
N HIS A 285 24.00 1.18 9.66
CA HIS A 285 25.15 1.64 10.44
C HIS A 285 24.75 2.49 11.63
N ALA A 286 25.56 2.49 12.68
CA ALA A 286 25.43 3.39 13.82
C ALA A 286 26.56 4.43 13.82
N ILE A 287 26.30 5.57 14.47
CA ILE A 287 27.32 6.53 14.94
C ILE A 287 27.07 6.75 16.43
N GLY A 288 28.05 6.40 17.26
CA GLY A 288 27.95 6.55 18.71
C GLY A 288 26.81 5.73 19.32
N GLY A 289 26.57 4.53 18.82
CA GLY A 289 25.52 3.64 19.28
C GLY A 289 24.10 3.98 18.78
N ALA A 290 23.89 5.10 18.07
CA ALA A 290 22.62 5.49 17.48
C ALA A 290 22.57 5.07 16.01
N GLY A 291 21.61 4.19 15.65
CA GLY A 291 21.43 3.67 14.29
C GLY A 291 21.31 2.14 14.24
N GLY A 292 21.38 1.60 13.02
CA GLY A 292 21.30 0.16 12.76
C GLY A 292 22.54 -0.61 13.22
N ARG A 293 22.33 -1.91 13.47
CA ARG A 293 23.39 -2.83 13.93
C ARG A 293 23.78 -3.89 12.89
N VAL A 294 23.37 -3.70 11.64
CA VAL A 294 23.68 -4.62 10.54
C VAL A 294 25.11 -4.38 10.04
N GLY A 295 25.52 -3.13 9.97
CA GLY A 295 26.89 -2.72 9.67
C GLY A 295 27.66 -2.25 10.92
N PRO A 296 28.98 -2.03 10.80
CA PRO A 296 29.80 -1.54 11.89
C PRO A 296 29.38 -0.12 12.34
N ASP A 297 29.64 0.19 13.62
CA ASP A 297 29.56 1.57 14.12
C ASP A 297 30.68 2.40 13.48
N LEU A 298 30.29 3.51 12.82
CA LEU A 298 31.21 4.33 12.04
C LEU A 298 32.14 5.23 12.89
N VAL A 299 31.90 5.33 14.20
CA VAL A 299 32.77 6.08 15.11
C VAL A 299 34.20 5.52 15.16
N SER A 300 34.37 4.22 14.90
CA SER A 300 35.66 3.51 14.98
C SER A 300 36.37 3.37 13.62
N ILE A 301 35.83 3.98 12.54
CA ILE A 301 36.37 3.83 11.17
C ILE A 301 37.21 5.05 10.75
N GLY A 302 37.75 5.81 11.65
CA GLY A 302 38.56 6.98 11.33
C GLY A 302 40.04 6.72 11.49
#